data_bf650e233da129df854bcfbbff531e4b
#
_entry.id   bf650e233da129df854bcfbbff531e4b
#
_cell.length_a   1.000
_cell.length_b   1.000
_cell.length_c   1.000
_cell.angle_alpha   90.00
_cell.angle_beta   90.00
_cell.angle_gamma   90.00
#
_symmetry.space_group_name_H-M   'P 1'
#
loop_
_entity.id
_entity.type
_entity.pdbx_description
1 polymer ?
#
loop_
_entity_poly.entity_id
_entity_poly.type
_entity_poly.pdbx_seq_one_letter_code
_entity_poly.pdbx_strand_id
1 'polypeptide(L)'
;MQNAELDEAHAGIKNARRNINNLRYADDTTLMAESEEELKSLLMKVKEESEKVGLKLNIQKTKIMAPGPITSWQIGRETMKILKDFIFLGSKITAEGDSHYAIERWLLLGRKAMTNLDSILKSRDITLLTKVCLVKALVFPVVMYGCESWTIKKAENPRTDTLELWCWRRLLRVPWTVRDQTISPKEINPEYSLEGLMLKVKLQYFGYLMRRTDSWKRL
;
A
#
# COMPACT_ATOMS: atom_id res chain seq x y z
N MET A 1 -5.94 22.15 -9.61
CA MET A 1 -6.58 20.86 -9.94
C MET A 1 -7.84 20.52 -9.12
N GLN A 2 -8.16 21.22 -8.04
CA GLN A 2 -9.40 20.97 -7.27
C GLN A 2 -10.70 21.33 -8.01
N ASN A 3 -10.64 22.12 -9.07
CA ASN A 3 -11.80 22.68 -9.80
C ASN A 3 -12.03 22.04 -11.19
N ALA A 4 -11.31 20.97 -11.57
CA ALA A 4 -11.70 20.21 -12.76
C ALA A 4 -12.94 19.39 -12.38
N GLU A 5 -14.14 19.93 -12.66
CA GLU A 5 -15.41 19.19 -12.64
C GLU A 5 -15.35 18.12 -13.73
N LEU A 6 -14.73 17.00 -13.38
CA LEU A 6 -14.87 15.79 -14.18
C LEU A 6 -16.27 15.28 -13.88
N ASP A 7 -17.19 15.44 -14.85
CA ASP A 7 -18.57 15.00 -14.74
C ASP A 7 -18.61 13.56 -14.19
N GLU A 8 -19.01 13.42 -12.93
CA GLU A 8 -19.04 12.14 -12.22
C GLU A 8 -20.18 11.23 -12.72
N ALA A 9 -21.07 11.77 -13.59
CA ALA A 9 -22.32 11.10 -13.90
C ALA A 9 -22.20 9.87 -14.81
N HIS A 10 -21.18 9.80 -15.68
CA HIS A 10 -21.13 8.75 -16.72
C HIS A 10 -19.79 8.02 -16.88
N ALA A 11 -18.69 8.52 -16.32
CA ALA A 11 -17.36 7.94 -16.50
C ALA A 11 -16.81 7.38 -15.19
N GLY A 12 -16.16 6.20 -15.23
CA GLY A 12 -15.45 5.63 -14.07
C GLY A 12 -15.93 4.24 -13.65
N ILE A 13 -15.21 3.66 -12.71
CA ILE A 13 -15.53 2.33 -12.16
C ILE A 13 -16.67 2.45 -11.15
N LYS A 14 -17.73 1.66 -11.33
CA LYS A 14 -18.86 1.61 -10.41
C LYS A 14 -18.49 0.91 -9.10
N ASN A 15 -18.50 1.67 -8.02
CA ASN A 15 -18.34 1.10 -6.69
C ASN A 15 -19.59 1.43 -5.84
N ALA A 16 -20.39 0.40 -5.55
CA ALA A 16 -21.68 0.48 -4.85
C ALA A 16 -22.65 1.43 -5.57
N ARG A 17 -22.73 2.70 -5.19
CA ARG A 17 -23.65 3.70 -5.78
C ARG A 17 -22.92 4.91 -6.37
N ARG A 18 -21.60 4.87 -6.50
CA ARG A 18 -20.77 5.98 -7.03
C ARG A 18 -19.89 5.49 -8.16
N ASN A 19 -19.71 6.36 -9.12
CA ASN A 19 -18.67 6.20 -10.13
C ASN A 19 -17.39 6.86 -9.60
N ILE A 20 -16.30 6.09 -9.54
CA ILE A 20 -14.98 6.60 -9.19
C ILE A 20 -14.18 6.66 -10.47
N ASN A 21 -13.91 7.87 -10.95
CA ASN A 21 -13.16 8.10 -12.18
C ASN A 21 -11.75 8.63 -11.93
N ASN A 22 -11.48 9.15 -10.73
CA ASN A 22 -10.15 9.63 -10.38
C ASN A 22 -9.84 9.49 -8.89
N LEU A 23 -8.55 9.28 -8.57
CA LEU A 23 -7.98 9.39 -7.24
C LEU A 23 -6.83 10.39 -7.31
N ARG A 24 -6.78 11.35 -6.38
CA ARG A 24 -5.78 12.42 -6.36
C ARG A 24 -5.04 12.44 -5.03
N TYR A 25 -3.71 12.52 -5.12
CA TYR A 25 -2.86 12.70 -3.97
C TYR A 25 -1.71 13.64 -4.35
N ALA A 26 -1.74 14.86 -3.81
CA ALA A 26 -0.81 15.93 -4.20
C ALA A 26 -0.80 16.17 -5.71
N ASP A 27 0.33 15.92 -6.36
CA ASP A 27 0.54 16.00 -7.81
C ASP A 27 0.24 14.67 -8.55
N ASP A 28 0.14 13.57 -7.83
CA ASP A 28 -0.21 12.28 -8.40
C ASP A 28 -1.73 12.16 -8.62
N THR A 29 -2.13 11.81 -9.84
CA THR A 29 -3.53 11.57 -10.20
C THR A 29 -3.66 10.22 -10.89
N THR A 30 -4.55 9.38 -10.40
CA THR A 30 -4.92 8.12 -11.05
C THR A 30 -6.31 8.29 -11.67
N LEU A 31 -6.43 8.02 -12.97
CA LEU A 31 -7.70 7.98 -13.68
C LEU A 31 -8.15 6.53 -13.83
N MET A 32 -9.45 6.29 -13.70
CA MET A 32 -10.05 4.97 -13.80
C MET A 32 -11.25 5.02 -14.73
N ALA A 33 -11.37 4.04 -15.62
CA ALA A 33 -12.47 3.91 -16.56
C ALA A 33 -12.72 2.43 -16.87
N GLU A 34 -13.93 2.10 -17.34
CA GLU A 34 -14.31 0.74 -17.75
C GLU A 34 -13.89 0.46 -19.22
N SER A 35 -13.70 1.51 -20.04
CA SER A 35 -13.27 1.39 -21.44
C SER A 35 -12.06 2.26 -21.78
N GLU A 36 -11.37 1.91 -22.88
CA GLU A 36 -10.23 2.65 -23.39
C GLU A 36 -10.63 4.06 -23.86
N GLU A 37 -11.78 4.16 -24.55
CA GLU A 37 -12.30 5.43 -25.07
C GLU A 37 -12.63 6.41 -23.95
N GLU A 38 -13.26 5.88 -22.89
CA GLU A 38 -13.59 6.65 -21.71
C GLU A 38 -12.34 7.15 -21.01
N LEU A 39 -11.32 6.30 -20.84
CA LEU A 39 -10.04 6.68 -20.25
C LEU A 39 -9.33 7.76 -21.07
N LYS A 40 -9.38 7.65 -22.42
CA LYS A 40 -8.85 8.69 -23.33
C LYS A 40 -9.57 10.02 -23.12
N SER A 41 -10.90 9.99 -23.07
CA SER A 41 -11.71 11.20 -22.85
C SER A 41 -11.38 11.88 -21.52
N LEU A 42 -11.30 11.10 -20.42
CA LEU A 42 -10.94 11.61 -19.11
C LEU A 42 -9.53 12.22 -19.11
N LEU A 43 -8.56 11.58 -19.74
CA LEU A 43 -7.20 12.05 -19.79
C LEU A 43 -7.07 13.36 -20.61
N MET A 44 -7.79 13.46 -21.72
CA MET A 44 -7.84 14.70 -22.51
C MET A 44 -8.44 15.86 -21.73
N LYS A 45 -9.55 15.64 -21.01
CA LYS A 45 -10.14 16.65 -20.10
C LYS A 45 -9.14 17.09 -19.03
N VAL A 46 -8.45 16.15 -18.37
CA VAL A 46 -7.44 16.49 -17.36
C VAL A 46 -6.29 17.30 -17.98
N LYS A 47 -5.85 16.97 -19.19
CA LYS A 47 -4.82 17.69 -19.91
C LYS A 47 -5.26 19.13 -20.20
N GLU A 48 -6.43 19.32 -20.78
CA GLU A 48 -6.99 20.64 -21.11
C GLU A 48 -7.16 21.52 -19.85
N GLU A 49 -7.74 20.96 -18.78
CA GLU A 49 -7.92 21.71 -17.52
C GLU A 49 -6.58 22.05 -16.86
N SER A 50 -5.59 21.15 -16.97
CA SER A 50 -4.24 21.40 -16.45
C SER A 50 -3.55 22.53 -17.23
N GLU A 51 -3.68 22.55 -18.55
CA GLU A 51 -3.10 23.59 -19.41
C GLU A 51 -3.69 24.97 -19.13
N LYS A 52 -4.99 25.07 -18.82
CA LYS A 52 -5.65 26.35 -18.45
C LYS A 52 -5.03 27.00 -17.19
N VAL A 53 -4.52 26.20 -16.27
CA VAL A 53 -3.86 26.67 -15.04
C VAL A 53 -2.33 26.68 -15.15
N GLY A 54 -1.79 26.52 -16.35
CA GLY A 54 -0.35 26.55 -16.61
C GLY A 54 0.41 25.28 -16.23
N LEU A 55 -0.29 24.20 -15.91
CA LEU A 55 0.32 22.91 -15.60
C LEU A 55 0.39 22.04 -16.84
N LYS A 56 1.51 21.34 -17.02
CA LYS A 56 1.71 20.40 -18.14
C LYS A 56 1.70 18.97 -17.65
N LEU A 57 0.95 18.10 -18.33
CA LEU A 57 0.98 16.67 -18.09
C LEU A 57 2.35 16.10 -18.45
N ASN A 58 2.98 15.38 -17.52
CA ASN A 58 4.25 14.70 -17.77
C ASN A 58 3.98 13.32 -18.37
N ILE A 59 3.97 13.24 -19.70
CA ILE A 59 3.66 11.99 -20.44
C ILE A 59 4.70 10.88 -20.15
N GLN A 60 5.97 11.22 -19.95
CA GLN A 60 6.99 10.22 -19.63
C GLN A 60 6.77 9.53 -18.26
N LYS A 61 6.21 10.26 -17.30
CA LYS A 61 5.84 9.73 -15.99
C LYS A 61 4.45 9.10 -15.98
N THR A 62 3.58 9.50 -16.91
CA THR A 62 2.23 8.95 -17.01
C THR A 62 2.29 7.53 -17.57
N LYS A 63 1.57 6.61 -16.94
CA LYS A 63 1.59 5.19 -17.26
C LYS A 63 0.18 4.67 -17.32
N ILE A 64 -0.04 3.66 -18.17
CA ILE A 64 -1.34 3.02 -18.33
C ILE A 64 -1.23 1.57 -17.87
N MET A 65 -2.27 1.13 -17.19
CA MET A 65 -2.44 -0.26 -16.80
C MET A 65 -3.82 -0.74 -17.25
N ALA A 66 -3.86 -1.89 -17.90
CA ALA A 66 -5.10 -2.51 -18.29
C ALA A 66 -5.01 -4.04 -18.14
N PRO A 67 -6.12 -4.72 -17.84
CA PRO A 67 -6.16 -6.17 -17.65
C PRO A 67 -6.10 -6.97 -18.97
N GLY A 68 -6.11 -6.30 -20.13
CA GLY A 68 -6.12 -6.93 -21.46
C GLY A 68 -4.87 -6.61 -22.30
N PRO A 69 -4.72 -7.26 -23.46
CA PRO A 69 -3.61 -7.04 -24.36
C PRO A 69 -3.79 -5.72 -25.12
N ILE A 70 -3.51 -4.60 -24.48
CA ILE A 70 -3.40 -3.32 -25.16
C ILE A 70 -2.00 -3.23 -25.76
N THR A 71 -1.92 -3.09 -27.08
CA THR A 71 -0.63 -3.11 -27.80
C THR A 71 0.04 -1.76 -27.91
N SER A 72 -0.72 -0.67 -27.99
CA SER A 72 -0.16 0.68 -28.03
C SER A 72 -1.19 1.73 -27.59
N TRP A 73 -0.74 2.71 -26.84
CA TRP A 73 -1.56 3.85 -26.43
C TRP A 73 -0.86 5.15 -26.80
N GLN A 74 -1.55 6.03 -27.53
CA GLN A 74 -1.01 7.30 -27.97
C GLN A 74 -1.87 8.47 -27.50
N ILE A 75 -1.21 9.52 -27.03
CA ILE A 75 -1.83 10.81 -26.73
C ILE A 75 -1.17 11.84 -27.62
N GLY A 76 -1.93 12.33 -28.61
CA GLY A 76 -1.37 13.19 -29.65
C GLY A 76 -0.32 12.45 -30.46
N ARG A 77 0.95 12.91 -30.37
CA ARG A 77 2.09 12.29 -31.09
C ARG A 77 2.97 11.43 -30.20
N GLU A 78 2.66 11.31 -28.92
CA GLU A 78 3.49 10.59 -27.96
C GLU A 78 2.90 9.24 -27.58
N THR A 79 3.74 8.20 -27.57
CA THR A 79 3.34 6.84 -27.19
C THR A 79 3.54 6.67 -25.69
N MET A 80 2.50 6.20 -25.00
CA MET A 80 2.54 5.93 -23.57
C MET A 80 3.00 4.52 -23.26
N LYS A 81 3.69 4.37 -22.12
CA LYS A 81 4.11 3.06 -21.64
C LYS A 81 2.94 2.34 -20.97
N ILE A 82 2.67 1.14 -21.46
CA ILE A 82 1.71 0.22 -20.86
C ILE A 82 2.48 -0.67 -19.88
N LEU A 83 2.01 -0.75 -18.66
CA LEU A 83 2.64 -1.55 -17.61
C LEU A 83 1.66 -2.60 -17.10
N LYS A 84 2.20 -3.76 -16.70
CA LYS A 84 1.46 -4.80 -16.00
C LYS A 84 1.31 -4.50 -14.51
N ASP A 85 2.23 -3.72 -13.98
CA ASP A 85 2.24 -3.28 -12.58
C ASP A 85 2.88 -1.91 -12.45
N PHE A 86 2.53 -1.18 -11.39
CA PHE A 86 3.21 0.06 -11.02
C PHE A 86 3.13 0.31 -9.52
N ILE A 87 3.98 1.22 -9.04
CA ILE A 87 3.99 1.61 -7.62
C ILE A 87 3.22 2.92 -7.48
N PHE A 88 2.11 2.88 -6.73
CA PHE A 88 1.31 4.04 -6.36
C PHE A 88 1.28 4.20 -4.84
N LEU A 89 1.64 5.37 -4.34
CA LEU A 89 1.73 5.65 -2.89
C LEU A 89 2.49 4.58 -2.10
N GLY A 90 3.57 4.07 -2.68
CA GLY A 90 4.38 3.02 -2.05
C GLY A 90 3.85 1.60 -2.17
N SER A 91 2.62 1.39 -2.62
CA SER A 91 2.04 0.07 -2.85
C SER A 91 2.18 -0.37 -4.30
N LYS A 92 2.54 -1.63 -4.54
CA LYS A 92 2.58 -2.22 -5.87
C LYS A 92 1.16 -2.62 -6.27
N ILE A 93 0.63 -1.99 -7.32
CA ILE A 93 -0.66 -2.30 -7.91
C ILE A 93 -0.41 -3.15 -9.15
N THR A 94 -1.14 -4.26 -9.26
CA THR A 94 -1.13 -5.14 -10.43
C THR A 94 -2.49 -5.11 -11.10
N ALA A 95 -2.54 -5.42 -12.40
CA ALA A 95 -3.80 -5.49 -13.14
C ALA A 95 -4.78 -6.54 -12.57
N GLU A 96 -4.26 -7.52 -11.86
CA GLU A 96 -5.03 -8.61 -11.23
C GLU A 96 -5.54 -8.24 -9.82
N GLY A 97 -5.12 -7.08 -9.27
CA GLY A 97 -5.52 -6.63 -7.94
C GLY A 97 -4.94 -7.45 -6.79
N ASP A 98 -3.85 -8.20 -7.02
CA ASP A 98 -3.24 -9.05 -6.00
C ASP A 98 -2.34 -8.24 -5.05
N SER A 99 -2.60 -8.32 -3.76
CA SER A 99 -1.81 -7.66 -2.71
C SER A 99 -0.53 -8.41 -2.34
N HIS A 100 -0.32 -9.62 -2.87
CA HIS A 100 0.84 -10.47 -2.57
C HIS A 100 2.18 -9.74 -2.76
N TYR A 101 2.37 -9.08 -3.89
CA TYR A 101 3.61 -8.33 -4.19
C TYR A 101 3.82 -7.12 -3.26
N ALA A 102 2.73 -6.49 -2.81
CA ALA A 102 2.80 -5.41 -1.83
C ALA A 102 3.29 -5.95 -0.48
N ILE A 103 2.71 -7.06 -0.02
CA ILE A 103 3.10 -7.74 1.22
C ILE A 103 4.57 -8.15 1.18
N GLU A 104 5.03 -8.84 0.14
CA GLU A 104 6.44 -9.25 0.00
C GLU A 104 7.39 -8.05 0.06
N ARG A 105 7.05 -6.98 -0.63
CA ARG A 105 7.85 -5.75 -0.63
C ARG A 105 7.98 -5.17 0.77
N TRP A 106 6.88 -5.05 1.51
CA TRP A 106 6.91 -4.46 2.85
C TRP A 106 7.61 -5.35 3.87
N LEU A 107 7.49 -6.68 3.74
CA LEU A 107 8.28 -7.64 4.53
C LEU A 107 9.79 -7.47 4.26
N LEU A 108 10.18 -7.28 3.00
CA LEU A 108 11.58 -7.02 2.63
C LEU A 108 12.09 -5.70 3.21
N LEU A 109 11.30 -4.63 3.14
CA LEU A 109 11.64 -3.34 3.72
C LEU A 109 11.74 -3.41 5.25
N GLY A 110 10.86 -4.16 5.91
CA GLY A 110 10.94 -4.43 7.34
C GLY A 110 12.24 -5.16 7.74
N ARG A 111 12.66 -6.15 6.95
CA ARG A 111 13.97 -6.81 7.14
C ARG A 111 15.12 -5.82 6.99
N LYS A 112 15.08 -4.96 6.00
CA LYS A 112 16.09 -3.91 5.80
C LYS A 112 16.13 -2.94 6.97
N ALA A 113 14.96 -2.47 7.43
CA ALA A 113 14.85 -1.60 8.60
C ALA A 113 15.45 -2.26 9.86
N MET A 114 15.12 -3.54 10.11
CA MET A 114 15.71 -4.31 11.21
C MET A 114 17.23 -4.46 11.10
N THR A 115 17.76 -4.64 9.88
CA THR A 115 19.20 -4.74 9.65
C THR A 115 19.91 -3.40 9.92
N ASN A 116 19.29 -2.28 9.58
CA ASN A 116 19.83 -0.95 9.87
C ASN A 116 19.93 -0.67 11.39
N LEU A 117 19.14 -1.34 12.20
CA LEU A 117 19.19 -1.24 13.67
C LEU A 117 20.26 -2.13 14.32
N ASP A 118 21.00 -2.91 13.56
CA ASP A 118 21.92 -3.94 14.07
C ASP A 118 22.95 -3.41 15.07
N SER A 119 23.53 -2.23 14.83
CA SER A 119 24.48 -1.59 15.74
C SER A 119 23.85 -1.30 17.10
N ILE A 120 22.63 -0.77 17.10
CA ILE A 120 21.86 -0.45 18.33
C ILE A 120 21.46 -1.75 19.05
N LEU A 121 20.96 -2.73 18.30
CA LEU A 121 20.53 -4.01 18.87
C LEU A 121 21.70 -4.81 19.46
N LYS A 122 22.93 -4.64 18.93
CA LYS A 122 24.15 -5.25 19.44
C LYS A 122 24.75 -4.54 20.66
N SER A 123 24.40 -3.28 20.91
CA SER A 123 24.91 -2.55 22.09
C SER A 123 24.50 -3.26 23.37
N ARG A 124 25.44 -3.29 24.33
CA ARG A 124 25.18 -3.83 25.69
C ARG A 124 24.59 -2.78 26.63
N ASP A 125 24.76 -1.51 26.29
CA ASP A 125 24.31 -0.36 27.13
C ASP A 125 22.80 -0.13 27.03
N ILE A 126 22.17 -0.73 26.00
CA ILE A 126 20.71 -0.57 25.76
C ILE A 126 19.97 -1.76 26.33
N THR A 127 18.98 -1.49 27.18
CA THR A 127 18.16 -2.53 27.81
C THR A 127 17.33 -3.31 26.77
N LEU A 128 17.00 -4.55 27.09
CA LEU A 128 16.16 -5.38 26.22
C LEU A 128 14.81 -4.72 25.94
N LEU A 129 14.19 -4.15 26.96
CA LEU A 129 12.89 -3.47 26.83
C LEU A 129 12.97 -2.30 25.81
N THR A 130 14.02 -1.47 25.91
CA THR A 130 14.23 -0.38 24.95
C THR A 130 14.41 -0.91 23.51
N LYS A 131 15.15 -2.01 23.33
CA LYS A 131 15.32 -2.65 22.02
C LYS A 131 13.98 -3.15 21.45
N VAL A 132 13.15 -3.76 22.28
CA VAL A 132 11.79 -4.18 21.90
C VAL A 132 10.94 -2.98 21.46
N CYS A 133 10.98 -1.88 22.24
CA CYS A 133 10.27 -0.65 21.87
C CYS A 133 10.75 -0.09 20.52
N LEU A 134 12.08 -0.10 20.26
CA LEU A 134 12.65 0.37 18.99
C LEU A 134 12.18 -0.48 17.80
N VAL A 135 12.17 -1.81 17.93
CA VAL A 135 11.66 -2.70 16.87
C VAL A 135 10.20 -2.42 16.58
N LYS A 136 9.37 -2.29 17.62
CA LYS A 136 7.95 -1.97 17.48
C LYS A 136 7.71 -0.59 16.86
N ALA A 137 8.52 0.40 17.21
CA ALA A 137 8.34 1.77 16.74
C ALA A 137 8.91 2.02 15.32
N LEU A 138 9.96 1.31 14.93
CA LEU A 138 10.69 1.60 13.69
C LEU A 138 10.54 0.51 12.62
N VAL A 139 10.35 -0.75 12.99
CA VAL A 139 10.26 -1.87 12.05
C VAL A 139 8.80 -2.21 11.74
N PHE A 140 7.96 -2.37 12.75
CA PHE A 140 6.56 -2.78 12.56
C PHE A 140 5.74 -1.79 11.73
N PRO A 141 5.84 -0.45 11.91
CA PRO A 141 5.13 0.50 11.06
C PRO A 141 5.53 0.41 9.58
N VAL A 142 6.80 0.09 9.28
CA VAL A 142 7.25 -0.13 7.90
C VAL A 142 6.56 -1.35 7.31
N VAL A 143 6.46 -2.45 8.05
CA VAL A 143 5.80 -3.68 7.60
C VAL A 143 4.31 -3.49 7.44
N MET A 144 3.69 -2.74 8.36
CA MET A 144 2.23 -2.53 8.39
C MET A 144 1.73 -1.43 7.46
N TYR A 145 2.63 -0.74 6.73
CA TYR A 145 2.21 0.35 5.86
C TYR A 145 1.20 -0.10 4.80
N GLY A 146 0.02 0.49 4.81
CA GLY A 146 -1.08 0.18 3.90
C GLY A 146 -1.75 -1.18 4.14
N CYS A 147 -1.45 -1.85 5.26
CA CYS A 147 -1.99 -3.19 5.56
C CYS A 147 -3.52 -3.21 5.71
N GLU A 148 -4.15 -2.07 5.96
CA GLU A 148 -5.61 -1.92 6.02
C GLU A 148 -6.29 -2.31 4.70
N SER A 149 -5.62 -2.07 3.57
CA SER A 149 -6.13 -2.39 2.23
C SER A 149 -5.77 -3.80 1.76
N TRP A 150 -4.89 -4.52 2.47
CA TRP A 150 -4.44 -5.83 2.01
C TRP A 150 -5.49 -6.91 2.18
N THR A 151 -5.75 -7.64 1.10
CA THR A 151 -6.52 -8.89 1.15
C THR A 151 -5.56 -10.02 1.50
N ILE A 152 -5.33 -10.24 2.82
CA ILE A 152 -4.42 -11.29 3.28
C ILE A 152 -5.09 -12.65 3.09
N LYS A 153 -4.53 -13.47 2.22
CA LYS A 153 -4.91 -14.87 2.07
C LYS A 153 -4.32 -15.67 3.24
N LYS A 154 -4.98 -16.74 3.66
CA LYS A 154 -4.48 -17.62 4.75
C LYS A 154 -3.04 -18.12 4.52
N ALA A 155 -2.62 -18.27 3.26
CA ALA A 155 -1.26 -18.67 2.89
C ALA A 155 -0.18 -17.61 3.16
N GLU A 156 -0.55 -16.36 3.45
CA GLU A 156 0.38 -15.24 3.68
C GLU A 156 0.65 -14.98 5.17
N ASN A 157 -0.25 -15.45 6.05
CA ASN A 157 -0.06 -15.35 7.50
C ASN A 157 1.29 -15.95 7.96
N PRO A 158 1.73 -17.13 7.48
CA PRO A 158 3.01 -17.71 7.89
C PRO A 158 4.22 -16.83 7.58
N ARG A 159 4.13 -15.93 6.56
CA ARG A 159 5.23 -15.04 6.18
C ARG A 159 5.41 -13.89 7.18
N THR A 160 4.30 -13.33 7.66
CA THR A 160 4.31 -12.29 8.71
C THR A 160 4.84 -12.85 10.03
N ASP A 161 4.40 -14.03 10.41
CA ASP A 161 4.87 -14.72 11.62
C ASP A 161 6.35 -15.07 11.53
N THR A 162 6.80 -15.51 10.34
CA THR A 162 8.22 -15.80 10.09
C THR A 162 9.08 -14.54 10.21
N LEU A 163 8.60 -13.39 9.72
CA LEU A 163 9.32 -12.11 9.88
C LEU A 163 9.36 -11.69 11.35
N GLU A 164 8.25 -11.79 12.07
CA GLU A 164 8.18 -11.44 13.48
C GLU A 164 9.14 -12.30 14.29
N LEU A 165 9.09 -13.62 14.11
CA LEU A 165 10.01 -14.56 14.76
C LEU A 165 11.47 -14.26 14.41
N TRP A 166 11.78 -13.93 13.17
CA TRP A 166 13.11 -13.54 12.75
C TRP A 166 13.58 -12.26 13.44
N CYS A 167 12.71 -11.25 13.58
CA CYS A 167 13.01 -10.01 14.30
C CYS A 167 13.37 -10.29 15.77
N TRP A 168 12.56 -11.11 16.44
CA TRP A 168 12.79 -11.44 17.85
C TRP A 168 14.05 -12.27 18.05
N ARG A 169 14.30 -13.27 17.21
CA ARG A 169 15.54 -14.06 17.26
C ARG A 169 16.78 -13.20 17.06
N ARG A 170 16.73 -12.26 16.11
CA ARG A 170 17.83 -11.32 15.86
C ARG A 170 18.08 -10.40 17.05
N LEU A 171 17.02 -9.88 17.67
CA LEU A 171 17.09 -9.04 18.86
C LEU A 171 17.69 -9.80 20.04
N LEU A 172 17.29 -11.06 20.25
CA LEU A 172 17.76 -11.91 21.34
C LEU A 172 19.10 -12.61 21.03
N ARG A 173 19.61 -12.45 19.81
CA ARG A 173 20.83 -13.14 19.32
C ARG A 173 20.77 -14.65 19.38
N VAL A 174 19.59 -15.22 19.20
CA VAL A 174 19.38 -16.67 19.15
C VAL A 174 19.66 -17.15 17.73
N PRO A 175 20.62 -18.06 17.51
CA PRO A 175 20.87 -18.62 16.20
C PRO A 175 19.66 -19.44 15.74
N TRP A 176 19.41 -19.42 14.46
CA TRP A 176 18.22 -20.07 13.88
C TRP A 176 18.27 -21.59 13.97
N THR A 177 19.45 -22.16 14.23
CA THR A 177 19.64 -23.59 14.46
C THR A 177 19.09 -24.10 15.77
N VAL A 178 18.84 -23.21 16.75
CA VAL A 178 18.23 -23.56 18.02
C VAL A 178 16.72 -23.70 17.81
N ARG A 179 16.24 -24.94 17.86
CA ARG A 179 14.81 -25.30 17.72
C ARG A 179 13.98 -25.01 18.96
N ASP A 180 14.57 -24.37 19.98
CA ASP A 180 13.87 -24.14 21.24
C ASP A 180 12.63 -23.26 21.04
N GLN A 181 11.47 -23.85 21.29
CA GLN A 181 10.17 -23.19 21.36
C GLN A 181 10.05 -22.30 22.61
N THR A 182 11.09 -22.21 23.43
CA THR A 182 11.11 -21.54 24.73
C THR A 182 11.03 -20.04 24.67
N ILE A 183 11.30 -19.43 23.49
CA ILE A 183 11.11 -17.98 23.32
C ILE A 183 9.80 -17.75 22.58
N SER A 184 8.72 -17.86 23.32
CA SER A 184 7.42 -17.45 22.79
C SER A 184 7.45 -15.94 22.55
N PRO A 185 7.07 -15.45 21.36
CA PRO A 185 6.83 -14.02 21.13
C PRO A 185 5.92 -13.41 22.20
N LYS A 186 5.06 -14.22 22.83
CA LYS A 186 4.16 -13.83 23.91
C LYS A 186 4.87 -13.41 25.19
N GLU A 187 6.06 -13.95 25.50
CA GLU A 187 6.84 -13.54 26.68
C GLU A 187 7.50 -12.17 26.49
N ILE A 188 7.87 -11.85 25.24
CA ILE A 188 8.46 -10.53 24.89
C ILE A 188 7.38 -9.48 24.72
N ASN A 189 6.19 -9.89 24.28
CA ASN A 189 5.09 -8.97 24.01
C ASN A 189 3.73 -9.63 24.27
N PRO A 190 3.23 -9.61 25.52
CA PRO A 190 1.98 -10.24 25.88
C PRO A 190 0.74 -9.61 25.22
N GLU A 191 0.83 -8.37 24.70
CA GLU A 191 -0.36 -7.66 24.22
C GLU A 191 -0.71 -7.95 22.76
N TYR A 192 0.26 -7.89 21.83
CA TYR A 192 -0.05 -8.04 20.41
C TYR A 192 1.11 -8.59 19.59
N SER A 193 0.84 -9.66 18.82
CA SER A 193 1.67 -10.07 17.69
C SER A 193 1.60 -9.07 16.54
N LEU A 194 2.50 -9.15 15.57
CA LEU A 194 2.45 -8.33 14.34
C LEU A 194 1.11 -8.52 13.62
N GLU A 195 0.62 -9.75 13.51
CA GLU A 195 -0.70 -10.07 12.96
C GLU A 195 -1.83 -9.39 13.75
N GLY A 196 -1.77 -9.44 15.07
CA GLY A 196 -2.75 -8.78 15.94
C GLY A 196 -2.76 -7.25 15.76
N LEU A 197 -1.59 -6.64 15.58
CA LEU A 197 -1.48 -5.21 15.29
C LEU A 197 -2.06 -4.87 13.91
N MET A 198 -1.78 -5.69 12.88
CA MET A 198 -2.35 -5.51 11.53
C MET A 198 -3.88 -5.64 11.56
N LEU A 199 -4.41 -6.63 12.28
CA LEU A 199 -5.85 -6.79 12.47
C LEU A 199 -6.47 -5.58 13.17
N LYS A 200 -5.83 -5.07 14.21
CA LYS A 200 -6.27 -3.86 14.92
C LYS A 200 -6.38 -2.66 13.97
N VAL A 201 -5.35 -2.42 13.14
CA VAL A 201 -5.36 -1.33 12.15
C VAL A 201 -6.50 -1.52 11.13
N LYS A 202 -6.71 -2.73 10.63
CA LYS A 202 -7.83 -3.04 9.73
C LYS A 202 -9.19 -2.78 10.36
N LEU A 203 -9.39 -3.21 11.60
CA LEU A 203 -10.65 -2.98 12.31
C LEU A 203 -10.88 -1.49 12.58
N GLN A 204 -9.84 -0.75 12.93
CA GLN A 204 -9.92 0.72 13.08
C GLN A 204 -10.32 1.40 11.77
N TYR A 205 -9.69 1.01 10.66
CA TYR A 205 -10.01 1.54 9.33
C TYR A 205 -11.44 1.17 8.92
N PHE A 206 -11.86 -0.06 9.12
CA PHE A 206 -13.24 -0.50 8.88
C PHE A 206 -14.24 0.31 9.72
N GLY A 207 -13.98 0.50 11.01
CA GLY A 207 -14.83 1.31 11.88
C GLY A 207 -14.89 2.78 11.44
N TYR A 208 -13.81 3.33 10.88
CA TYR A 208 -13.80 4.66 10.27
C TYR A 208 -14.67 4.72 9.00
N LEU A 209 -14.56 3.73 8.12
CA LEU A 209 -15.39 3.64 6.91
C LEU A 209 -16.87 3.53 7.26
N MET A 210 -17.23 2.68 8.22
CA MET A 210 -18.63 2.51 8.66
C MET A 210 -19.22 3.80 9.22
N ARG A 211 -18.48 4.57 9.98
CA ARG A 211 -18.93 5.89 10.48
C ARG A 211 -19.12 6.90 9.36
N ARG A 212 -18.34 6.85 8.30
CA ARG A 212 -18.53 7.71 7.13
C ARG A 212 -19.73 7.30 6.30
N THR A 213 -20.07 6.02 6.21
CA THR A 213 -21.25 5.53 5.51
C THR A 213 -22.54 5.89 6.23
N ASP A 214 -22.55 6.04 7.55
CA ASP A 214 -23.74 6.51 8.28
C ASP A 214 -24.13 7.98 8.00
N SER A 215 -23.21 8.81 7.52
CA SER A 215 -23.55 10.15 7.00
C SER A 215 -24.40 10.10 5.72
N TRP A 216 -24.52 8.96 5.08
CA TRP A 216 -25.32 8.72 3.87
C TRP A 216 -26.80 8.43 4.11
N LYS A 217 -27.19 8.11 5.35
CA LYS A 217 -28.60 7.94 5.73
C LYS A 217 -29.30 9.28 6.00
N ARG A 218 -28.56 10.40 5.95
CA ARG A 218 -29.08 11.75 6.19
C ARG A 218 -29.25 12.60 4.92
N LEU A 219 -29.09 12.03 3.74
CA LEU A 219 -29.42 12.57 2.45
C LEU A 219 -30.32 11.59 1.69
#